data_56a5c1e01c7cf4d89924bb4269347851
#
_entry.id   56a5c1e01c7cf4d89924bb4269347851
#
_cell.length_a   1.000
_cell.length_b   1.000
_cell.length_c   1.000
_cell.angle_alpha   90.00
_cell.angle_beta   90.00
_cell.angle_gamma   90.00
#
_symmetry.space_group_name_H-M   'P 1'
#
loop_
_entity.id
_entity.type
_entity.pdbx_description
1 polymer ?
#
loop_
_entity_poly.entity_id
_entity_poly.type
_entity_poly.pdbx_seq_one_letter_code
_entity_poly.pdbx_strand_id
1 'polypeptide(L)'
;MDKLYRVVIIDDDEFSADNLCLELKKYNRLSIDGMARNGVNGRKLLEKVHPDLLFLDVELPDMKGMELLEQIRGAITWNMQIVFYTAYDKYMIYAIRGAAFDYLLKPIDKNCLL
;
A
#
# COMPACT_ATOMS: atom_id res chain seq x y z
N MET A 1 24.08 -0.38 11.36
CA MET A 1 23.50 -1.17 10.28
C MET A 1 22.11 -0.64 9.92
N ASP A 2 21.86 -0.45 8.65
CA ASP A 2 20.60 0.12 8.23
C ASP A 2 19.49 -0.93 8.22
N LYS A 3 18.36 -0.58 8.82
CA LYS A 3 17.19 -1.44 8.80
C LYS A 3 16.57 -1.43 7.40
N LEU A 4 16.19 -2.62 6.92
CA LEU A 4 15.37 -2.75 5.72
C LEU A 4 13.91 -2.71 6.11
N TYR A 5 13.15 -1.86 5.44
CA TYR A 5 11.71 -1.78 5.62
C TYR A 5 11.03 -2.63 4.56
N ARG A 6 10.18 -3.54 5.00
CA ARG A 6 9.47 -4.46 4.13
C ARG A 6 8.24 -3.77 3.56
N VAL A 7 8.06 -3.85 2.26
CA VAL A 7 6.99 -3.17 1.55
C VAL A 7 6.10 -4.18 0.83
N VAL A 8 4.81 -3.99 0.93
CA VAL A 8 3.82 -4.73 0.14
C VAL A 8 3.00 -3.72 -0.66
N ILE A 9 2.70 -4.07 -1.91
CA ILE A 9 1.87 -3.27 -2.81
C ILE A 9 0.64 -4.09 -3.15
N ILE A 10 -0.55 -3.52 -2.94
CA ILE A 10 -1.82 -4.15 -3.32
C ILE A 10 -2.53 -3.24 -4.31
N ASP A 11 -2.53 -3.63 -5.58
CA ASP A 11 -3.06 -2.83 -6.68
C ASP A 11 -3.37 -3.75 -7.85
N ASP A 12 -4.58 -3.66 -8.41
CA ASP A 12 -4.99 -4.48 -9.54
C ASP A 12 -4.44 -3.97 -10.88
N ASP A 13 -3.98 -2.73 -10.94
CA ASP A 13 -3.39 -2.16 -12.14
C ASP A 13 -1.90 -2.49 -12.16
N GLU A 14 -1.54 -3.44 -13.02
CA GLU A 14 -0.16 -3.91 -13.14
C GLU A 14 0.80 -2.77 -13.50
N PHE A 15 0.37 -1.87 -14.40
CA PHE A 15 1.22 -0.75 -14.82
C PHE A 15 1.52 0.18 -13.64
N SER A 16 0.51 0.53 -12.86
CA SER A 16 0.69 1.39 -11.69
C SER A 16 1.56 0.73 -10.63
N ALA A 17 1.33 -0.56 -10.39
CA ALA A 17 2.12 -1.31 -9.41
C ALA A 17 3.59 -1.40 -9.81
N ASP A 18 3.86 -1.68 -11.09
CA ASP A 18 5.22 -1.76 -11.60
C ASP A 18 5.92 -0.40 -11.55
N ASN A 19 5.20 0.66 -11.89
CA ASN A 19 5.75 2.00 -11.86
C ASN A 19 6.14 2.40 -10.43
N LEU A 20 5.27 2.11 -9.47
CA LEU A 20 5.56 2.36 -8.07
C LEU A 20 6.76 1.53 -7.60
N CYS A 21 6.80 0.27 -7.98
CA CYS A 21 7.91 -0.62 -7.62
C CYS A 21 9.25 -0.07 -8.12
N LEU A 22 9.30 0.42 -9.37
CA LEU A 22 10.51 1.01 -9.93
C LEU A 22 10.97 2.21 -9.14
N GLU A 23 10.04 3.07 -8.73
CA GLU A 23 10.40 4.24 -7.92
C GLU A 23 10.90 3.85 -6.54
N LEU A 24 10.24 2.87 -5.89
CA LEU A 24 10.63 2.45 -4.56
C LEU A 24 11.99 1.76 -4.54
N LYS A 25 12.36 1.08 -5.61
CA LYS A 25 13.67 0.40 -5.70
C LYS A 25 14.85 1.36 -5.69
N LYS A 26 14.60 2.64 -5.89
CA LYS A 26 15.66 3.65 -5.79
C LYS A 26 16.10 3.92 -4.35
N TYR A 27 15.33 3.43 -3.39
CA TYR A 27 15.61 3.63 -1.97
C TYR A 27 16.20 2.36 -1.37
N ASN A 28 17.43 2.43 -0.93
CA ASN A 28 18.19 1.27 -0.44
C ASN A 28 17.57 0.61 0.78
N ARG A 29 16.80 1.34 1.55
CA ARG A 29 16.20 0.82 2.78
C ARG A 29 14.86 0.15 2.57
N LEU A 30 14.32 0.17 1.36
CA LEU A 30 13.04 -0.45 1.06
C LEU A 30 13.24 -1.78 0.35
N SER A 31 12.53 -2.79 0.81
CA SER A 31 12.53 -4.11 0.21
C SER A 31 11.11 -4.45 -0.23
N ILE A 32 10.88 -4.64 -1.52
CA ILE A 32 9.55 -4.99 -2.04
C ILE A 32 9.38 -6.50 -1.83
N ASP A 33 8.64 -6.86 -0.80
CA ASP A 33 8.52 -8.25 -0.39
C ASP A 33 7.27 -8.95 -0.92
N GLY A 34 6.40 -8.21 -1.59
CA GLY A 34 5.27 -8.82 -2.25
C GLY A 34 4.35 -7.82 -2.92
N MET A 35 3.60 -8.33 -3.89
CA MET A 35 2.57 -7.57 -4.59
C MET A 35 1.35 -8.45 -4.77
N ALA A 36 0.16 -7.90 -4.58
CA ALA A 36 -1.09 -8.58 -4.79
C ALA A 36 -2.01 -7.73 -5.64
N ARG A 37 -2.95 -8.37 -6.35
CA ARG A 37 -3.83 -7.67 -7.29
C ARG A 37 -5.27 -7.58 -6.82
N ASN A 38 -5.58 -8.16 -5.67
CA ASN A 38 -6.93 -8.10 -5.12
C ASN A 38 -6.87 -8.16 -3.60
N GLY A 39 -8.01 -7.94 -2.97
CA GLY A 39 -8.07 -7.87 -1.51
C GLY A 39 -7.83 -9.21 -0.84
N VAL A 40 -8.37 -10.29 -1.39
CA VAL A 40 -8.20 -11.62 -0.78
C VAL A 40 -6.73 -12.02 -0.76
N ASN A 41 -6.05 -11.90 -1.89
CA ASN A 41 -4.62 -12.22 -1.97
C ASN A 41 -3.78 -11.22 -1.18
N GLY A 42 -4.19 -9.97 -1.18
CA GLY A 42 -3.54 -8.94 -0.38
C GLY A 42 -3.56 -9.27 1.09
N ARG A 43 -4.71 -9.70 1.60
CA ARG A 43 -4.84 -10.08 3.00
C ARG A 43 -3.91 -11.23 3.37
N LYS A 44 -3.86 -12.25 2.53
CA LYS A 44 -2.97 -13.40 2.74
C LYS A 44 -1.51 -12.95 2.76
N LEU A 45 -1.16 -12.05 1.86
CA LEU A 45 0.20 -11.55 1.75
C LEU A 45 0.59 -10.73 2.98
N LEU A 46 -0.31 -9.90 3.48
CA LEU A 46 -0.05 -9.11 4.70
C LEU A 46 0.20 -10.01 5.90
N GLU A 47 -0.59 -11.05 6.05
CA GLU A 47 -0.44 -12.00 7.15
C GLU A 47 0.87 -12.78 7.06
N LYS A 48 1.35 -13.03 5.85
CA LYS A 48 2.60 -13.75 5.62
C LYS A 48 3.83 -12.87 5.80
N VAL A 49 3.80 -11.67 5.25
CA VAL A 49 4.98 -10.79 5.17
C VAL A 49 5.14 -9.93 6.41
N HIS A 50 4.06 -9.47 7.01
CA HIS A 50 4.08 -8.47 8.08
C HIS A 50 4.88 -7.23 7.67
N PRO A 51 4.44 -6.53 6.60
CA PRO A 51 5.22 -5.41 6.09
C PRO A 51 5.25 -4.22 7.04
N ASP A 52 6.30 -3.43 6.92
CA ASP A 52 6.39 -2.15 7.62
C ASP A 52 5.60 -1.07 6.90
N LEU A 53 5.44 -1.21 5.59
CA LEU A 53 4.82 -0.21 4.72
C LEU A 53 3.92 -0.91 3.71
N LEU A 54 2.68 -0.45 3.63
CA LEU A 54 1.70 -0.95 2.67
C LEU A 54 1.26 0.18 1.75
N PHE A 55 1.40 -0.05 0.44
CA PHE A 55 0.77 0.80 -0.58
C PHE A 55 -0.49 0.09 -1.05
N LEU A 56 -1.63 0.72 -0.87
CA LEU A 56 -2.93 0.11 -1.07
C LEU A 56 -3.78 0.95 -2.01
N ASP A 57 -4.27 0.35 -3.09
CA ASP A 57 -5.24 1.01 -3.94
C ASP A 57 -6.60 1.08 -3.22
N VAL A 58 -7.28 2.18 -3.40
CA VAL A 58 -8.60 2.40 -2.81
C VAL A 58 -9.63 1.44 -3.40
N GLU A 59 -9.53 1.16 -4.71
CA GLU A 59 -10.47 0.27 -5.39
C GLU A 59 -9.76 -0.97 -5.92
N LEU A 60 -10.21 -2.14 -5.44
CA LEU A 60 -9.72 -3.43 -5.89
C LEU A 60 -10.88 -4.17 -6.56
N PRO A 61 -10.61 -5.20 -7.37
CA PRO A 61 -11.68 -5.87 -8.11
C PRO A 61 -12.68 -6.61 -7.23
N ASP A 62 -12.26 -7.05 -6.05
CA ASP A 62 -13.10 -7.84 -5.15
C ASP A 62 -13.59 -7.07 -3.93
N MET A 63 -12.97 -5.94 -3.61
CA MET A 63 -13.37 -5.12 -2.46
C MET A 63 -12.68 -3.76 -2.53
N LYS A 64 -13.15 -2.83 -1.73
CA LYS A 64 -12.47 -1.55 -1.58
C LYS A 64 -11.31 -1.70 -0.60
N GLY A 65 -10.26 -0.87 -0.79
CA GLY A 65 -9.11 -0.89 0.11
C GLY A 65 -9.50 -0.65 1.57
N MET A 66 -10.47 0.25 1.80
CA MET A 66 -10.96 0.49 3.16
C MET A 66 -11.60 -0.74 3.78
N GLU A 67 -12.31 -1.53 2.97
CA GLU A 67 -12.90 -2.78 3.45
C GLU A 67 -11.83 -3.79 3.85
N LEU A 68 -10.75 -3.86 3.05
CA LEU A 68 -9.63 -4.71 3.40
C LEU A 68 -9.04 -4.33 4.75
N LEU A 69 -8.82 -3.03 4.97
CA LEU A 69 -8.27 -2.55 6.24
C LEU A 69 -9.18 -2.90 7.41
N GLU A 70 -10.50 -2.78 7.23
CA GLU A 70 -11.43 -3.17 8.28
C GLU A 70 -11.32 -4.65 8.61
N GLN A 71 -11.19 -5.50 7.58
CA GLN A 71 -11.07 -6.94 7.78
C GLN A 71 -9.82 -7.34 8.56
N ILE A 72 -8.72 -6.62 8.33
CA ILE A 72 -7.43 -6.99 8.94
C ILE A 72 -7.11 -6.22 10.21
N ARG A 73 -7.94 -5.27 10.60
CA ARG A 73 -7.67 -4.40 11.75
C ARG A 73 -7.31 -5.18 13.00
N GLY A 74 -8.06 -6.24 13.30
CA GLY A 74 -7.82 -7.06 14.47
C GLY A 74 -6.65 -8.03 14.32
N ALA A 75 -6.21 -8.28 13.08
CA ALA A 75 -5.13 -9.22 12.80
C ALA A 75 -3.76 -8.56 12.75
N ILE A 76 -3.71 -7.23 12.61
CA ILE A 76 -2.44 -6.51 12.56
C ILE A 76 -1.95 -6.29 13.99
N THR A 77 -0.88 -6.99 14.35
CA THR A 77 -0.27 -6.89 15.68
C THR A 77 1.11 -6.23 15.63
N TRP A 78 1.50 -5.74 14.47
CA TRP A 78 2.80 -5.10 14.27
C TRP A 78 2.59 -3.67 13.74
N ASN A 79 3.64 -2.87 13.81
CA ASN A 79 3.62 -1.50 13.28
C ASN A 79 3.63 -1.51 11.77
N MET A 80 2.60 -0.93 11.16
CA MET A 80 2.52 -0.84 9.71
C MET A 80 2.00 0.55 9.30
N GLN A 81 2.76 1.21 8.44
CA GLN A 81 2.32 2.46 7.83
C GLN A 81 1.54 2.14 6.56
N ILE A 82 0.46 2.86 6.32
CA ILE A 82 -0.41 2.63 5.17
C ILE A 82 -0.46 3.89 4.32
N VAL A 83 -0.18 3.72 3.03
CA VAL A 83 -0.27 4.79 2.05
C VAL A 83 -1.28 4.38 0.99
N PHE A 84 -2.35 5.14 0.83
CA PHE A 84 -3.29 4.90 -0.26
C PHE A 84 -2.68 5.41 -1.56
N TYR A 85 -2.55 4.52 -2.53
CA TYR A 85 -2.01 4.83 -3.85
C TYR A 85 -3.14 4.68 -4.86
N THR A 86 -3.69 5.80 -5.32
CA THR A 86 -4.94 5.78 -6.07
C THR A 86 -4.97 6.88 -7.13
N ALA A 87 -5.75 6.63 -8.20
CA ALA A 87 -6.05 7.64 -9.21
C ALA A 87 -7.20 8.58 -8.78
N TYR A 88 -7.88 8.26 -7.70
CA TYR A 88 -9.11 8.96 -7.29
C TYR A 88 -8.86 9.83 -6.07
N ASP A 89 -8.55 11.10 -6.29
CA ASP A 89 -8.25 12.01 -5.18
C ASP A 89 -9.46 12.30 -4.29
N LYS A 90 -10.67 12.03 -4.75
CA LYS A 90 -11.88 12.18 -3.92
C LYS A 90 -11.84 11.28 -2.68
N TYR A 91 -11.09 10.20 -2.71
CA TYR A 91 -10.95 9.29 -1.57
C TYR A 91 -9.98 9.80 -0.51
N MET A 92 -9.16 10.76 -0.87
CA MET A 92 -8.15 11.32 -0.01
C MET A 92 -8.72 11.84 1.29
N ILE A 93 -9.83 12.59 1.21
CA ILE A 93 -10.46 13.18 2.38
C ILE A 93 -10.95 12.10 3.34
N TYR A 94 -11.56 11.06 2.80
CA TYR A 94 -12.07 9.96 3.61
C TYR A 94 -10.94 9.20 4.28
N ALA A 95 -9.87 8.93 3.55
CA ALA A 95 -8.72 8.21 4.08
C ALA A 95 -8.08 8.99 5.25
N ILE A 96 -7.88 10.28 5.07
CA ILE A 96 -7.27 11.13 6.10
C ILE A 96 -8.16 11.22 7.33
N ARG A 97 -9.46 11.46 7.14
CA ARG A 97 -10.39 11.62 8.25
C ARG A 97 -10.63 10.33 9.01
N GLY A 98 -10.62 9.21 8.30
CA GLY A 98 -10.98 7.92 8.89
C GLY A 98 -9.86 7.29 9.69
N ALA A 99 -8.59 7.50 9.34
CA ALA A 99 -7.52 6.69 9.88
C ALA A 99 -6.16 7.38 9.97
N ALA A 100 -6.07 8.65 9.61
CA ALA A 100 -4.80 9.39 9.60
C ALA A 100 -3.72 8.70 8.75
N PHE A 101 -4.11 8.13 7.62
CA PHE A 101 -3.18 7.51 6.69
C PHE A 101 -2.65 8.53 5.68
N ASP A 102 -1.46 8.27 5.17
CA ASP A 102 -0.93 9.03 4.04
C ASP A 102 -1.58 8.56 2.75
N TYR A 103 -1.44 9.36 1.72
CA TYR A 103 -1.93 8.99 0.40
C TYR A 103 -0.95 9.46 -0.68
N LEU A 104 -1.07 8.82 -1.86
CA LEU A 104 -0.25 9.14 -3.01
C LEU A 104 -1.11 9.00 -4.26
N LEU A 105 -1.17 10.05 -5.08
CA LEU A 105 -1.97 10.03 -6.32
C LEU A 105 -1.20 9.39 -7.46
N LYS A 106 -1.92 8.64 -8.29
CA LYS A 106 -1.38 8.09 -9.53
C LYS A 106 -1.42 9.12 -10.65
N PRO A 107 -0.45 9.13 -11.56
CA PRO A 107 0.77 8.35 -11.53
C PRO A 107 1.74 8.88 -10.49
N ILE A 108 2.64 8.02 -10.03
CA ILE A 108 3.60 8.43 -9.02
C ILE A 108 4.53 9.51 -9.57
N ASP A 109 4.71 10.56 -8.76
CA ASP A 109 5.71 11.58 -8.98
C ASP A 109 6.84 11.34 -7.99
N LYS A 110 8.06 11.18 -8.47
CA LYS A 110 9.20 10.92 -7.62
C LYS A 110 9.40 11.98 -6.54
N ASN A 111 8.90 13.19 -6.74
CA ASN A 111 8.97 14.25 -5.75
C ASN A 111 8.06 13.98 -4.55
N CYS A 112 7.03 13.16 -4.72
CA CYS A 112 6.11 12.82 -3.65
C CYS A 112 6.68 11.81 -2.66
N LEU A 113 7.78 11.13 -3.01
CA LEU A 113 8.39 10.13 -2.16
C LEU A 113 9.50 10.68 -1.26
N LEU A 114 9.79 11.95 -1.42
CA LEU A 114 10.80 12.59 -0.60
C LEU A 114 10.20 13.09 0.71
#